data_2f3b0a15624a0e160a721c65976af3aa
#
_entry.id   2f3b0a15624a0e160a721c65976af3aa
#
_cell.length_a   1.000
_cell.length_b   1.000
_cell.length_c   1.000
_cell.angle_alpha   90.00
_cell.angle_beta   90.00
_cell.angle_gamma   90.00
#
_symmetry.space_group_name_H-M   'P 1'
#
loop_
_entity.id
_entity.type
_entity.pdbx_description
1 polymer ?
#
loop_
_entity_poly.entity_id
_entity_poly.type
_entity_poly.pdbx_seq_one_letter_code
_entity_poly.pdbx_strand_id
1 'polypeptide(L)'
;MNEPGSFFRKIGPDMLERRGGGGFLSIFGMPFLLGGLFIMQVPLGIIPVNTDSASLPWFVFVLFGLPFAAVGAVLVFGRNGLTIDLGARRIYRWWGLIVPMKRKSESLDLFSRVRFDKHEGDSDTAATWPVSLVGETYAGRLTVDSPTDYAEGRRGAEELAEFLNLPLEDVTTGKKVVREPGSLNEPLRERIRRTGEDVRSLPPEPPDMKTRIAAAGNGYIISIPEPDGFRKSVPYLIFSVVFGLVMGWFFIRPVFSLSAPDSIRYMFGAFFTLLAVGPLLGALKRFLLRKTRLTIVTFTPAFFSVEERDGHKSIVKEIPADELEDLILPTRKAMLQDLDYTGMSRKQPLGDTGTPRMPDGKPVPKILLSLMKLAPGPGITAVSDRAIVTFGRGLPEPELAYIHGLIRKTIAGQ
;
A
#
# COMPACT_ATOMS: atom_id res chain seq x y z
N MET A 1 -18.61 -23.63 -8.59
CA MET A 1 -18.44 -23.60 -7.13
C MET A 1 -17.27 -22.67 -6.89
N ASN A 2 -17.46 -21.52 -6.22
CA ASN A 2 -16.34 -20.61 -5.97
C ASN A 2 -15.49 -21.19 -4.85
N GLU A 3 -14.19 -21.30 -5.06
CA GLU A 3 -13.26 -21.64 -3.98
C GLU A 3 -13.29 -20.55 -2.90
N PRO A 4 -13.34 -20.91 -1.61
CA PRO A 4 -13.28 -19.95 -0.53
C PRO A 4 -11.90 -19.25 -0.59
N GLY A 5 -11.90 -17.96 -0.94
CA GLY A 5 -10.68 -17.15 -1.08
C GLY A 5 -10.35 -16.71 -2.51
N SER A 6 -11.13 -17.07 -3.52
CA SER A 6 -10.99 -16.55 -4.88
C SER A 6 -11.21 -15.04 -4.89
N PHE A 7 -10.30 -14.31 -5.56
CA PHE A 7 -10.37 -12.86 -5.71
C PHE A 7 -11.53 -12.46 -6.64
N PHE A 8 -11.79 -13.26 -7.66
CA PHE A 8 -12.88 -13.08 -8.58
C PHE A 8 -13.99 -14.10 -8.35
N ARG A 9 -15.22 -13.70 -8.67
CA ARG A 9 -16.35 -14.60 -8.74
C ARG A 9 -16.52 -15.10 -10.17
N LYS A 10 -16.39 -16.40 -10.39
CA LYS A 10 -16.75 -17.02 -11.67
C LYS A 10 -18.27 -17.08 -11.82
N ILE A 11 -18.83 -16.35 -12.80
CA ILE A 11 -20.27 -16.39 -13.12
C ILE A 11 -20.55 -17.44 -14.19
N GLY A 12 -19.55 -17.75 -15.00
CA GLY A 12 -19.59 -18.75 -16.07
C GLY A 12 -18.18 -19.18 -16.45
N PRO A 13 -18.02 -20.09 -17.43
CA PRO A 13 -16.70 -20.53 -17.87
C PRO A 13 -15.85 -19.38 -18.43
N ASP A 14 -16.49 -18.44 -19.12
CA ASP A 14 -15.82 -17.34 -19.81
C ASP A 14 -16.09 -15.97 -19.16
N MET A 15 -16.60 -15.97 -17.89
CA MET A 15 -16.99 -14.73 -17.23
C MET A 15 -16.46 -14.65 -15.80
N LEU A 16 -15.67 -13.60 -15.53
CA LEU A 16 -15.23 -13.22 -14.18
C LEU A 16 -15.91 -11.93 -13.73
N GLU A 17 -16.32 -11.87 -12.47
CA GLU A 17 -16.89 -10.69 -11.84
C GLU A 17 -16.11 -10.32 -10.58
N ARG A 18 -15.80 -9.03 -10.44
CA ARG A 18 -15.35 -8.44 -9.19
C ARG A 18 -16.38 -7.40 -8.75
N ARG A 19 -16.84 -7.52 -7.50
CA ARG A 19 -17.74 -6.53 -6.89
C ARG A 19 -17.02 -5.83 -5.75
N GLY A 20 -17.08 -4.51 -5.75
CA GLY A 20 -16.57 -3.65 -4.71
C GLY A 20 -17.66 -2.80 -4.06
N GLY A 21 -17.32 -2.23 -2.93
CA GLY A 21 -18.22 -1.38 -2.12
C GLY A 21 -18.87 -2.12 -0.96
N GLY A 22 -19.36 -1.36 0.01
CA GLY A 22 -19.87 -1.91 1.27
C GLY A 22 -18.79 -2.04 2.35
N GLY A 23 -18.95 -2.96 3.27
CA GLY A 23 -18.02 -3.20 4.37
C GLY A 23 -17.87 -1.99 5.30
N PHE A 24 -16.64 -1.64 5.65
CA PHE A 24 -16.33 -0.55 6.57
C PHE A 24 -16.92 0.81 6.12
N LEU A 25 -16.88 1.10 4.81
CA LEU A 25 -17.45 2.36 4.26
C LEU A 25 -18.94 2.47 4.53
N SER A 26 -19.69 1.36 4.46
CA SER A 26 -21.12 1.37 4.79
C SER A 26 -21.36 1.66 6.27
N ILE A 27 -20.56 1.07 7.17
CA ILE A 27 -20.65 1.33 8.61
C ILE A 27 -20.30 2.80 8.90
N PHE A 28 -19.23 3.31 8.29
CA PHE A 28 -18.80 4.70 8.42
C PHE A 28 -19.82 5.70 7.86
N GLY A 29 -20.51 5.33 6.78
CA GLY A 29 -21.57 6.16 6.16
C GLY A 29 -22.87 6.23 6.96
N MET A 30 -23.16 5.26 7.82
CA MET A 30 -24.40 5.19 8.61
C MET A 30 -24.67 6.45 9.45
N PRO A 31 -23.70 6.95 10.26
CA PRO A 31 -23.92 8.19 11.03
C PRO A 31 -24.26 9.40 10.18
N PHE A 32 -23.66 9.52 8.99
CA PHE A 32 -23.96 10.62 8.06
C PHE A 32 -25.37 10.48 7.49
N LEU A 33 -25.76 9.29 7.08
CA LEU A 33 -27.10 9.02 6.57
C LEU A 33 -28.16 9.30 7.62
N LEU A 34 -28.01 8.71 8.80
CA LEU A 34 -28.97 8.86 9.91
C LEU A 34 -28.99 10.30 10.43
N GLY A 35 -27.82 10.93 10.59
CA GLY A 35 -27.72 12.32 11.03
C GLY A 35 -28.36 13.30 10.04
N GLY A 36 -28.09 13.13 8.77
CA GLY A 36 -28.71 13.93 7.72
C GLY A 36 -30.24 13.78 7.69
N LEU A 37 -30.75 12.54 7.74
CA LEU A 37 -32.18 12.27 7.80
C LEU A 37 -32.80 12.83 9.10
N PHE A 38 -32.10 12.74 10.23
CA PHE A 38 -32.54 13.29 11.49
C PHE A 38 -32.71 14.81 11.43
N ILE A 39 -31.71 15.53 10.88
CA ILE A 39 -31.77 16.99 10.72
C ILE A 39 -32.97 17.37 9.85
N MET A 40 -33.25 16.61 8.79
CA MET A 40 -34.39 16.88 7.88
C MET A 40 -35.76 16.64 8.54
N GLN A 41 -35.84 15.90 9.63
CA GLN A 41 -37.12 15.68 10.37
C GLN A 41 -37.48 16.83 11.29
N VAL A 42 -36.51 17.69 11.65
CA VAL A 42 -36.78 18.86 12.55
C VAL A 42 -37.86 19.80 11.98
N PRO A 43 -37.81 20.26 10.72
CA PRO A 43 -38.83 21.15 10.17
C PRO A 43 -40.18 20.48 9.95
N LEU A 44 -40.25 19.14 9.97
CA LEU A 44 -41.49 18.39 9.85
C LEU A 44 -42.22 18.26 11.21
N GLY A 45 -41.66 18.81 12.30
CA GLY A 45 -42.25 18.75 13.63
C GLY A 45 -42.24 17.36 14.28
N ILE A 46 -41.54 16.39 13.65
CA ILE A 46 -41.46 15.02 14.15
C ILE A 46 -40.56 14.99 15.42
N ILE A 47 -39.60 15.90 15.47
CA ILE A 47 -38.67 16.03 16.61
C ILE A 47 -38.92 17.40 17.25
N PRO A 48 -39.45 17.46 18.50
CA PRO A 48 -39.65 18.72 19.17
C PRO A 48 -38.27 19.30 19.57
N VAL A 49 -37.84 20.34 18.89
CA VAL A 49 -36.65 21.11 19.27
C VAL A 49 -37.16 22.37 20.00
N ASN A 50 -36.88 22.47 21.32
CA ASN A 50 -37.13 23.68 22.05
C ASN A 50 -36.11 24.75 21.61
N THR A 51 -36.50 25.55 20.63
CA THR A 51 -35.74 26.72 20.20
C THR A 51 -36.33 27.97 20.82
N ASP A 52 -35.86 28.34 22.00
CA ASP A 52 -36.18 29.63 22.66
C ASP A 52 -35.49 30.82 21.96
N SER A 53 -34.70 30.61 20.93
CA SER A 53 -33.98 31.68 20.24
C SER A 53 -33.91 31.42 18.73
N ALA A 54 -34.54 32.31 18.00
CA ALA A 54 -34.52 32.48 16.55
C ALA A 54 -34.94 31.21 15.76
N SER A 55 -36.20 31.17 15.31
CA SER A 55 -36.71 30.15 14.40
C SER A 55 -35.91 30.18 13.09
N LEU A 56 -34.95 29.30 12.96
CA LEU A 56 -34.25 29.11 11.68
C LEU A 56 -35.27 28.67 10.63
N PRO A 57 -35.26 29.28 9.43
CA PRO A 57 -36.13 28.88 8.35
C PRO A 57 -35.97 27.38 8.04
N TRP A 58 -37.08 26.69 7.74
CA TRP A 58 -37.10 25.24 7.46
C TRP A 58 -36.10 24.80 6.39
N PHE A 59 -35.83 25.64 5.40
CA PHE A 59 -34.92 25.34 4.31
C PHE A 59 -33.47 25.20 4.79
N VAL A 60 -33.07 25.81 5.91
CA VAL A 60 -31.72 25.67 6.50
C VAL A 60 -31.50 24.23 6.93
N PHE A 61 -32.47 23.59 7.56
CA PHE A 61 -32.39 22.20 7.97
C PHE A 61 -32.26 21.24 6.78
N VAL A 62 -33.02 21.56 5.69
CA VAL A 62 -32.91 20.79 4.45
C VAL A 62 -31.54 21.01 3.78
N LEU A 63 -31.07 22.26 3.75
CA LEU A 63 -29.77 22.62 3.14
C LEU A 63 -28.58 21.92 3.84
N PHE A 64 -28.65 21.77 5.17
CA PHE A 64 -27.62 21.05 5.94
C PHE A 64 -27.85 19.54 5.95
N GLY A 65 -29.08 19.07 6.15
CA GLY A 65 -29.39 17.65 6.27
C GLY A 65 -29.21 16.88 4.95
N LEU A 66 -29.59 17.48 3.81
CA LEU A 66 -29.54 16.83 2.51
C LEU A 66 -28.11 16.42 2.07
N PRO A 67 -27.07 17.26 2.17
CA PRO A 67 -25.72 16.87 1.84
C PRO A 67 -25.20 15.70 2.72
N PHE A 68 -25.49 15.74 4.02
CA PHE A 68 -25.12 14.64 4.93
C PHE A 68 -25.83 13.34 4.56
N ALA A 69 -27.15 13.39 4.32
CA ALA A 69 -27.92 12.23 3.90
C ALA A 69 -27.42 11.69 2.55
N ALA A 70 -27.13 12.58 1.59
CA ALA A 70 -26.63 12.19 0.26
C ALA A 70 -25.25 11.52 0.34
N VAL A 71 -24.30 12.11 1.09
CA VAL A 71 -22.97 11.50 1.32
C VAL A 71 -23.13 10.17 2.04
N GLY A 72 -23.93 10.12 3.10
CA GLY A 72 -24.22 8.88 3.83
C GLY A 72 -24.84 7.82 2.92
N ALA A 73 -25.79 8.17 2.06
CA ALA A 73 -26.40 7.25 1.10
C ALA A 73 -25.37 6.68 0.10
N VAL A 74 -24.48 7.52 -0.42
CA VAL A 74 -23.40 7.07 -1.31
C VAL A 74 -22.44 6.11 -0.60
N LEU A 75 -22.05 6.40 0.63
CA LEU A 75 -21.16 5.54 1.42
C LEU A 75 -21.81 4.21 1.82
N VAL A 76 -23.09 4.22 2.19
CA VAL A 76 -23.83 3.03 2.63
C VAL A 76 -24.24 2.15 1.46
N PHE A 77 -24.77 2.73 0.39
CA PHE A 77 -25.39 2.01 -0.73
C PHE A 77 -24.53 1.98 -1.99
N GLY A 78 -23.44 2.76 -2.03
CA GLY A 78 -22.53 2.79 -3.18
C GLY A 78 -21.93 1.42 -3.46
N ARG A 79 -22.09 0.94 -4.68
CA ARG A 79 -21.54 -0.33 -5.18
C ARG A 79 -20.92 -0.09 -6.54
N ASN A 80 -19.86 -0.80 -6.79
CA ASN A 80 -19.22 -0.86 -8.09
C ASN A 80 -18.97 -2.32 -8.48
N GLY A 81 -18.82 -2.57 -9.74
CA GLY A 81 -18.47 -3.88 -10.22
C GLY A 81 -17.77 -3.84 -11.57
N LEU A 82 -17.01 -4.88 -11.81
CA LEU A 82 -16.31 -5.13 -13.04
C LEU A 82 -16.60 -6.56 -13.45
N THR A 83 -17.03 -6.75 -14.69
CA THR A 83 -17.29 -8.07 -15.28
C THR A 83 -16.45 -8.19 -16.54
N ILE A 84 -15.67 -9.24 -16.64
CA ILE A 84 -14.85 -9.58 -17.80
C ILE A 84 -15.54 -10.74 -18.51
N ASP A 85 -15.82 -10.56 -19.79
CA ASP A 85 -16.48 -11.53 -20.66
C ASP A 85 -15.54 -11.86 -21.81
N LEU A 86 -14.96 -13.07 -21.79
CA LEU A 86 -14.07 -13.56 -22.83
C LEU A 86 -14.84 -13.86 -24.13
N GLY A 87 -16.07 -14.36 -24.04
CA GLY A 87 -16.87 -14.66 -25.20
C GLY A 87 -17.24 -13.42 -26.00
N ALA A 88 -17.62 -12.34 -25.30
CA ALA A 88 -17.89 -11.06 -25.92
C ALA A 88 -16.62 -10.21 -26.18
N ARG A 89 -15.44 -10.63 -25.67
CA ARG A 89 -14.18 -9.87 -25.64
C ARG A 89 -14.36 -8.45 -25.10
N ARG A 90 -15.10 -8.32 -24.01
CA ARG A 90 -15.46 -7.02 -23.40
C ARG A 90 -15.32 -7.04 -21.88
N ILE A 91 -15.01 -5.85 -21.36
CA ILE A 91 -15.01 -5.55 -19.93
C ILE A 91 -16.14 -4.57 -19.68
N TYR A 92 -17.02 -4.93 -18.73
CA TYR A 92 -18.14 -4.10 -18.31
C TYR A 92 -17.84 -3.57 -16.92
N ARG A 93 -17.81 -2.26 -16.78
CA ARG A 93 -17.76 -1.58 -15.47
C ARG A 93 -19.08 -0.93 -15.17
N TRP A 94 -19.52 -1.09 -13.97
CA TRP A 94 -20.72 -0.40 -13.51
C TRP A 94 -20.51 0.22 -12.12
N TRP A 95 -21.23 1.28 -11.88
CA TRP A 95 -21.35 1.93 -10.58
C TRP A 95 -22.80 2.30 -10.34
N GLY A 96 -23.27 2.24 -9.07
CA GLY A 96 -24.61 2.64 -8.69
C GLY A 96 -24.86 2.59 -7.21
N LEU A 97 -26.02 3.06 -6.82
CA LEU A 97 -26.60 2.92 -5.49
C LEU A 97 -27.54 1.72 -5.52
N ILE A 98 -27.18 0.61 -4.87
CA ILE A 98 -27.96 -0.64 -4.85
C ILE A 98 -28.04 -1.30 -6.23
N VAL A 99 -28.48 -0.57 -7.27
CA VAL A 99 -28.58 -1.04 -8.66
C VAL A 99 -27.57 -0.33 -9.57
N PRO A 100 -27.11 -0.96 -10.66
CA PRO A 100 -26.21 -0.33 -11.61
C PRO A 100 -26.83 0.88 -12.30
N MET A 101 -26.30 2.08 -12.05
CA MET A 101 -26.79 3.35 -12.64
C MET A 101 -25.95 3.79 -13.83
N LYS A 102 -24.63 3.56 -13.80
CA LYS A 102 -23.74 3.86 -14.92
C LYS A 102 -23.03 2.59 -15.33
N ARG A 103 -23.01 2.31 -16.64
CA ARG A 103 -22.27 1.20 -17.23
C ARG A 103 -21.34 1.74 -18.31
N LYS A 104 -20.11 1.24 -18.33
CA LYS A 104 -19.13 1.47 -19.40
C LYS A 104 -18.64 0.14 -19.89
N SER A 105 -18.45 -0.01 -21.18
CA SER A 105 -17.85 -1.19 -21.77
C SER A 105 -16.57 -0.78 -22.53
N GLU A 106 -15.53 -1.58 -22.40
CA GLU A 106 -14.26 -1.41 -23.09
C GLU A 106 -13.91 -2.73 -23.77
N SER A 107 -13.23 -2.67 -24.92
CA SER A 107 -12.77 -3.89 -25.59
C SER A 107 -11.60 -4.50 -24.79
N LEU A 108 -11.61 -5.83 -24.66
CA LEU A 108 -10.51 -6.56 -24.04
C LEU A 108 -9.23 -6.50 -24.90
N ASP A 109 -9.36 -6.33 -26.21
CA ASP A 109 -8.24 -6.23 -27.15
C ASP A 109 -7.35 -5.01 -26.95
N LEU A 110 -7.80 -4.04 -26.16
CA LEU A 110 -6.99 -2.88 -25.78
C LEU A 110 -5.88 -3.22 -24.80
N PHE A 111 -5.93 -4.40 -24.18
CA PHE A 111 -5.05 -4.79 -23.09
C PHE A 111 -4.15 -5.96 -23.54
N SER A 112 -2.87 -5.85 -23.24
CA SER A 112 -1.85 -6.82 -23.62
C SER A 112 -1.17 -7.50 -22.43
N ARG A 113 -1.41 -7.01 -21.20
CA ARG A 113 -0.81 -7.56 -19.98
C ARG A 113 -1.61 -7.23 -18.75
N VAL A 114 -1.48 -8.05 -17.73
CA VAL A 114 -1.91 -7.75 -16.37
C VAL A 114 -0.74 -7.10 -15.63
N ARG A 115 -0.96 -6.01 -14.91
CA ARG A 115 0.06 -5.34 -14.11
C ARG A 115 -0.34 -5.36 -12.65
N PHE A 116 0.59 -5.82 -11.83
CA PHE A 116 0.51 -5.79 -10.38
C PHE A 116 1.48 -4.76 -9.82
N ASP A 117 0.96 -3.80 -9.07
CA ASP A 117 1.67 -2.61 -8.63
C ASP A 117 1.62 -2.47 -7.10
N LYS A 118 2.43 -1.59 -6.55
CA LYS A 118 2.38 -1.19 -5.16
C LYS A 118 2.20 0.32 -5.08
N HIS A 119 1.15 0.78 -4.39
CA HIS A 119 1.03 2.17 -3.97
C HIS A 119 1.37 2.25 -2.50
N GLU A 120 2.47 2.92 -2.18
CA GLU A 120 2.81 3.19 -0.78
C GLU A 120 1.74 4.12 -0.21
N GLY A 121 1.16 3.71 0.92
CA GLY A 121 0.26 4.56 1.68
C GLY A 121 1.03 5.76 2.24
N ASP A 122 0.33 6.86 2.42
CA ASP A 122 0.83 8.03 3.14
C ASP A 122 0.71 7.81 4.66
N SER A 123 1.06 8.81 5.48
CA SER A 123 0.98 8.72 6.95
C SER A 123 -0.37 8.22 7.47
N ASP A 124 -1.45 8.47 6.73
CA ASP A 124 -2.83 8.21 7.13
C ASP A 124 -3.54 7.13 6.29
N THR A 125 -2.89 6.62 5.25
CA THR A 125 -3.46 5.58 4.36
C THR A 125 -2.60 4.33 4.34
N ALA A 126 -3.23 3.15 4.38
CA ALA A 126 -2.53 1.88 4.22
C ALA A 126 -1.98 1.73 2.78
N ALA A 127 -0.88 1.01 2.64
CA ALA A 127 -0.40 0.62 1.32
C ALA A 127 -1.46 -0.19 0.59
N THR A 128 -1.59 0.00 -0.72
CA THR A 128 -2.50 -0.75 -1.58
C THR A 128 -1.73 -1.45 -2.70
N TRP A 129 -2.33 -2.51 -3.23
CA TRP A 129 -1.74 -3.39 -4.24
C TRP A 129 -2.62 -3.46 -5.48
N PRO A 130 -2.60 -2.42 -6.33
CA PRO A 130 -3.48 -2.35 -7.49
C PRO A 130 -3.18 -3.45 -8.52
N VAL A 131 -4.26 -4.10 -8.95
CA VAL A 131 -4.28 -5.00 -10.10
C VAL A 131 -4.89 -4.25 -11.27
N SER A 132 -4.18 -4.15 -12.37
CA SER A 132 -4.59 -3.35 -13.55
C SER A 132 -4.38 -4.12 -14.85
N LEU A 133 -5.24 -3.89 -15.82
CA LEU A 133 -5.01 -4.27 -17.20
C LEU A 133 -4.31 -3.11 -17.92
N VAL A 134 -3.29 -3.41 -18.72
CA VAL A 134 -2.49 -2.40 -19.42
C VAL A 134 -2.34 -2.78 -20.89
N GLY A 135 -2.59 -1.81 -21.76
CA GLY A 135 -2.37 -1.93 -23.20
C GLY A 135 -0.93 -1.61 -23.61
N GLU A 136 -0.65 -1.70 -24.90
CA GLU A 136 0.65 -1.31 -25.47
C GLU A 136 0.94 0.17 -25.26
N THR A 137 -0.10 0.99 -25.32
CA THR A 137 0.01 2.43 -25.04
C THR A 137 -0.51 2.67 -23.61
N TYR A 138 0.22 3.41 -22.78
CA TYR A 138 -0.17 3.76 -21.40
C TYR A 138 -1.54 4.45 -21.26
N ALA A 139 -2.13 4.90 -22.38
CA ALA A 139 -3.50 5.44 -22.40
C ALA A 139 -4.58 4.39 -22.10
N GLY A 140 -4.27 3.10 -22.19
CA GLY A 140 -5.18 1.97 -21.94
C GLY A 140 -4.91 1.28 -20.61
N ARG A 141 -4.82 2.02 -19.48
CA ARG A 141 -4.75 1.39 -18.16
C ARG A 141 -6.13 1.34 -17.53
N LEU A 142 -6.54 0.14 -17.10
CA LEU A 142 -7.77 -0.11 -16.38
C LEU A 142 -7.45 -0.78 -15.04
N THR A 143 -7.62 -0.06 -13.94
CA THR A 143 -7.50 -0.64 -12.61
C THR A 143 -8.73 -1.51 -12.34
N VAL A 144 -8.49 -2.78 -12.05
CA VAL A 144 -9.52 -3.78 -11.74
C VAL A 144 -9.90 -3.70 -10.26
N ASP A 145 -8.89 -3.68 -9.38
CA ASP A 145 -9.07 -3.52 -7.94
C ASP A 145 -7.76 -3.03 -7.29
N SER A 146 -7.83 -2.64 -6.01
CA SER A 146 -6.69 -2.15 -5.23
C SER A 146 -6.80 -2.63 -3.78
N PRO A 147 -6.58 -3.94 -3.51
CA PRO A 147 -6.62 -4.48 -2.17
C PRO A 147 -5.54 -3.90 -1.28
N THR A 148 -5.74 -3.94 0.04
CA THR A 148 -4.77 -3.53 1.05
C THR A 148 -3.87 -4.67 1.50
N ASP A 149 -4.23 -5.91 1.16
CA ASP A 149 -3.44 -7.10 1.42
C ASP A 149 -2.66 -7.54 0.17
N TYR A 150 -1.35 -7.79 0.35
CA TYR A 150 -0.48 -8.21 -0.74
C TYR A 150 -0.89 -9.55 -1.33
N ALA A 151 -1.14 -10.55 -0.47
CA ALA A 151 -1.46 -11.90 -0.92
C ALA A 151 -2.81 -11.96 -1.66
N GLU A 152 -3.77 -11.13 -1.25
CA GLU A 152 -5.04 -10.96 -1.97
C GLU A 152 -4.81 -10.35 -3.35
N GLY A 153 -4.02 -9.26 -3.43
CA GLY A 153 -3.70 -8.59 -4.69
C GLY A 153 -2.92 -9.48 -5.66
N ARG A 154 -1.92 -10.18 -5.13
CA ARG A 154 -1.09 -11.10 -5.91
C ARG A 154 -1.92 -12.21 -6.53
N ARG A 155 -2.73 -12.91 -5.72
CA ARG A 155 -3.64 -13.95 -6.18
C ARG A 155 -4.61 -13.45 -7.24
N GLY A 156 -5.17 -12.24 -7.03
CA GLY A 156 -6.05 -11.63 -8.02
C GLY A 156 -5.37 -11.31 -9.34
N ALA A 157 -4.12 -10.86 -9.30
CA ALA A 157 -3.34 -10.59 -10.51
C ALA A 157 -3.01 -11.86 -11.29
N GLU A 158 -2.66 -12.94 -10.59
CA GLU A 158 -2.37 -14.25 -11.18
C GLU A 158 -3.63 -14.91 -11.76
N GLU A 159 -4.74 -14.93 -10.99
CA GLU A 159 -6.03 -15.44 -11.45
C GLU A 159 -6.50 -14.70 -12.71
N LEU A 160 -6.28 -13.38 -12.78
CA LEU A 160 -6.62 -12.57 -13.93
C LEU A 160 -5.70 -12.86 -15.12
N ALA A 161 -4.39 -12.99 -14.89
CA ALA A 161 -3.40 -13.28 -15.93
C ALA A 161 -3.63 -14.65 -16.56
N GLU A 162 -3.92 -15.66 -15.74
CA GLU A 162 -4.25 -17.01 -16.17
C GLU A 162 -5.56 -17.04 -16.95
N PHE A 163 -6.62 -16.41 -16.43
CA PHE A 163 -7.93 -16.37 -17.08
C PHE A 163 -7.89 -15.70 -18.45
N LEU A 164 -7.14 -14.59 -18.58
CA LEU A 164 -7.02 -13.84 -19.82
C LEU A 164 -5.93 -14.39 -20.75
N ASN A 165 -5.12 -15.33 -20.26
CA ASN A 165 -3.91 -15.82 -20.91
C ASN A 165 -2.98 -14.66 -21.33
N LEU A 166 -2.78 -13.69 -20.42
CA LEU A 166 -1.93 -12.52 -20.60
C LEU A 166 -0.73 -12.58 -19.65
N PRO A 167 0.45 -12.06 -20.06
CA PRO A 167 1.60 -11.98 -19.17
C PRO A 167 1.32 -11.08 -17.97
N LEU A 168 1.84 -11.48 -16.79
CA LEU A 168 1.80 -10.72 -15.55
C LEU A 168 3.07 -9.87 -15.43
N GLU A 169 2.91 -8.56 -15.41
CA GLU A 169 3.96 -7.58 -15.12
C GLU A 169 3.92 -7.18 -13.66
N ASP A 170 4.83 -7.71 -12.85
CA ASP A 170 4.97 -7.37 -11.44
C ASP A 170 6.01 -6.25 -11.26
N VAL A 171 5.58 -5.12 -10.70
CA VAL A 171 6.44 -3.96 -10.42
C VAL A 171 6.41 -3.59 -8.93
N THR A 172 5.90 -4.46 -8.08
CA THR A 172 5.72 -4.20 -6.63
C THR A 172 7.01 -3.96 -5.87
N THR A 173 8.12 -4.43 -6.42
CA THR A 173 9.43 -4.39 -5.77
C THR A 173 10.37 -3.33 -6.33
N GLY A 174 9.88 -2.47 -7.26
CA GLY A 174 10.68 -1.47 -7.95
C GLY A 174 11.56 -2.05 -9.06
N LYS A 175 11.41 -3.32 -9.39
CA LYS A 175 11.99 -3.97 -10.57
C LYS A 175 10.87 -4.60 -11.37
N LYS A 176 10.83 -4.32 -12.66
CA LYS A 176 9.86 -4.93 -13.57
C LYS A 176 10.19 -6.40 -13.78
N VAL A 177 9.32 -7.29 -13.36
CA VAL A 177 9.38 -8.73 -13.59
C VAL A 177 8.17 -9.10 -14.45
N VAL A 178 8.40 -9.77 -15.59
CA VAL A 178 7.33 -10.26 -16.46
C VAL A 178 7.31 -11.77 -16.39
N ARG A 179 6.14 -12.35 -16.14
CA ARG A 179 5.92 -13.80 -16.05
C ARG A 179 4.82 -14.21 -17.03
N GLU A 180 5.05 -15.29 -17.74
CA GLU A 180 4.06 -15.86 -18.63
C GLU A 180 2.99 -16.64 -17.82
N PRO A 181 1.74 -16.77 -18.30
CA PRO A 181 0.67 -17.45 -17.59
C PRO A 181 1.01 -18.87 -17.10
N GLY A 182 1.82 -19.60 -17.86
CA GLY A 182 2.25 -20.95 -17.49
C GLY A 182 3.41 -21.03 -16.48
N SER A 183 3.96 -19.90 -16.01
CA SER A 183 5.11 -19.83 -15.09
C SER A 183 4.93 -18.81 -13.97
N LEU A 184 3.69 -18.55 -13.59
CA LEU A 184 3.38 -17.54 -12.57
C LEU A 184 3.99 -17.89 -11.21
N ASN A 185 3.91 -19.15 -10.80
CA ASN A 185 4.31 -19.66 -9.49
C ASN A 185 5.60 -20.50 -9.54
N GLU A 186 6.51 -20.23 -10.50
CA GLU A 186 7.76 -20.98 -10.61
C GLU A 186 8.70 -20.61 -9.45
N PRO A 187 9.10 -21.58 -8.58
CA PRO A 187 10.04 -21.33 -7.50
C PRO A 187 11.39 -20.80 -8.00
N LEU A 188 12.01 -19.90 -7.24
CA LEU A 188 13.32 -19.33 -7.57
C LEU A 188 14.39 -20.41 -7.83
N ARG A 189 14.37 -21.48 -7.05
CA ARG A 189 15.31 -22.60 -7.20
C ARG A 189 15.17 -23.29 -8.54
N GLU A 190 13.94 -23.54 -9.01
CA GLU A 190 13.67 -24.16 -10.31
C GLU A 190 14.05 -23.23 -11.45
N ARG A 191 13.71 -21.94 -11.33
CA ARG A 191 14.07 -20.92 -12.31
C ARG A 191 15.58 -20.82 -12.48
N ILE A 192 16.36 -20.78 -11.37
CA ILE A 192 17.83 -20.76 -11.45
C ILE A 192 18.35 -22.00 -12.16
N ARG A 193 17.81 -23.19 -11.88
CA ARG A 193 18.22 -24.44 -12.56
C ARG A 193 17.88 -24.44 -14.04
N ARG A 194 16.69 -23.95 -14.39
CA ARG A 194 16.20 -23.91 -15.78
C ARG A 194 16.96 -22.88 -16.64
N THR A 195 17.24 -21.72 -16.07
CA THR A 195 17.93 -20.64 -16.79
C THR A 195 19.44 -20.80 -16.83
N GLY A 196 19.99 -21.72 -16.03
CA GLY A 196 21.44 -21.90 -15.91
C GLY A 196 22.17 -20.67 -15.34
N GLU A 197 21.45 -19.83 -14.58
CA GLU A 197 22.01 -18.61 -14.04
C GLU A 197 23.21 -18.91 -13.13
N ASP A 198 24.33 -18.25 -13.38
CA ASP A 198 25.53 -18.43 -12.57
C ASP A 198 25.39 -17.69 -11.22
N VAL A 199 25.03 -18.45 -10.18
CA VAL A 199 24.96 -17.95 -8.80
C VAL A 199 26.25 -18.24 -7.99
N ARG A 200 27.30 -18.79 -8.64
CA ARG A 200 28.55 -19.14 -7.94
C ARG A 200 29.43 -17.93 -7.69
N SER A 201 29.37 -16.93 -8.55
CA SER A 201 30.12 -15.69 -8.39
C SER A 201 29.49 -14.82 -7.32
N LEU A 202 29.97 -14.93 -6.06
CA LEU A 202 29.63 -14.00 -5.01
C LEU A 202 30.38 -12.67 -5.20
N PRO A 203 29.68 -11.52 -5.03
CA PRO A 203 30.40 -10.25 -4.87
C PRO A 203 31.39 -10.33 -3.71
N PRO A 204 32.51 -9.57 -3.75
CA PRO A 204 33.45 -9.54 -2.65
C PRO A 204 32.81 -9.07 -1.36
N GLU A 205 33.17 -9.67 -0.24
CA GLU A 205 32.71 -9.25 1.07
C GLU A 205 33.17 -7.81 1.36
N PRO A 206 32.26 -6.87 1.67
CA PRO A 206 32.63 -5.50 1.97
C PRO A 206 33.41 -5.42 3.29
N PRO A 207 34.48 -4.62 3.36
CA PRO A 207 35.34 -4.55 4.56
C PRO A 207 34.64 -3.96 5.79
N ASP A 208 33.63 -3.08 5.57
CA ASP A 208 32.91 -2.35 6.63
C ASP A 208 31.47 -2.83 6.79
N MET A 209 31.25 -4.15 6.82
CA MET A 209 29.90 -4.70 6.99
C MET A 209 29.32 -4.36 8.37
N LYS A 210 28.08 -3.84 8.36
CA LYS A 210 27.32 -3.60 9.59
C LYS A 210 26.56 -4.84 10.04
N THR A 211 26.31 -5.77 9.14
CA THR A 211 25.63 -7.03 9.40
C THR A 211 26.61 -8.07 9.94
N ARG A 212 26.09 -8.95 10.79
CA ARG A 212 26.85 -10.11 11.28
C ARG A 212 26.28 -11.36 10.62
N ILE A 213 27.14 -12.12 9.98
CA ILE A 213 26.77 -13.37 9.32
C ILE A 213 27.38 -14.53 10.14
N ALA A 214 26.53 -15.46 10.52
CA ALA A 214 26.91 -16.69 11.21
C ALA A 214 26.43 -17.90 10.43
N ALA A 215 27.29 -18.91 10.28
CA ALA A 215 26.87 -20.19 9.72
C ALA A 215 25.93 -20.92 10.69
N ALA A 216 24.83 -21.49 10.18
CA ALA A 216 23.88 -22.26 10.96
C ALA A 216 23.48 -23.52 10.18
N GLY A 217 24.10 -24.63 10.51
CA GLY A 217 23.90 -25.88 9.78
C GLY A 217 24.23 -25.74 8.29
N ASN A 218 23.26 -26.03 7.42
CA ASN A 218 23.40 -25.92 5.95
C ASN A 218 23.04 -24.54 5.42
N GLY A 219 22.92 -23.53 6.28
CA GLY A 219 22.54 -22.17 5.91
C GLY A 219 23.25 -21.12 6.73
N TYR A 220 22.68 -19.92 6.76
CA TYR A 220 23.26 -18.78 7.45
C TYR A 220 22.19 -18.00 8.22
N ILE A 221 22.63 -17.35 9.28
CA ILE A 221 21.86 -16.37 10.05
C ILE A 221 22.53 -15.02 9.87
N ILE A 222 21.78 -14.05 9.36
CA ILE A 222 22.23 -12.67 9.18
C ILE A 222 21.53 -11.80 10.21
N SER A 223 22.31 -11.16 11.08
CA SER A 223 21.82 -10.20 12.05
C SER A 223 22.05 -8.79 11.53
N ILE A 224 20.97 -8.08 11.22
CA ILE A 224 20.99 -6.73 10.66
C ILE A 224 20.58 -5.76 11.74
N PRO A 225 21.50 -4.94 12.30
CA PRO A 225 21.16 -3.88 13.22
C PRO A 225 20.38 -2.79 12.48
N GLU A 226 19.38 -2.20 13.12
CA GLU A 226 18.64 -1.11 12.48
C GLU A 226 19.57 0.11 12.30
N PRO A 227 19.82 0.55 11.05
CA PRO A 227 20.71 1.69 10.82
C PRO A 227 20.04 2.97 11.29
N ASP A 228 20.72 3.72 12.17
CA ASP A 228 20.40 5.10 12.60
C ASP A 228 18.91 5.45 12.75
N GLY A 229 18.18 4.72 13.58
CA GLY A 229 16.79 5.02 13.92
C GLY A 229 16.54 6.45 14.45
N PHE A 230 17.64 7.15 14.84
CA PHE A 230 17.61 8.56 15.22
C PHE A 230 17.16 9.47 14.07
N ARG A 231 17.82 9.40 12.90
CA ARG A 231 17.50 10.24 11.75
C ARG A 231 16.07 10.06 11.23
N LYS A 232 15.53 8.85 11.35
CA LYS A 232 14.15 8.53 10.94
C LYS A 232 13.09 8.99 11.94
N SER A 233 13.42 9.00 13.24
CA SER A 233 12.47 9.33 14.31
C SER A 233 12.36 10.83 14.56
N VAL A 234 13.42 11.62 14.31
CA VAL A 234 13.46 13.06 14.56
C VAL A 234 12.42 13.84 13.73
N PRO A 235 12.30 13.65 12.40
CA PRO A 235 11.30 14.37 11.63
C PRO A 235 9.87 14.10 12.11
N TYR A 236 9.59 12.84 12.48
CA TYR A 236 8.28 12.44 13.00
C TYR A 236 7.99 13.06 14.37
N LEU A 237 9.00 13.15 15.23
CA LEU A 237 8.88 13.83 16.52
C LEU A 237 8.64 15.33 16.34
N ILE A 238 9.40 15.99 15.48
CA ILE A 238 9.22 17.42 15.16
C ILE A 238 7.82 17.66 14.62
N PHE A 239 7.37 16.85 13.65
CA PHE A 239 6.03 16.96 13.09
C PHE A 239 4.96 16.82 14.17
N SER A 240 5.08 15.81 15.06
CA SER A 240 4.11 15.58 16.15
C SER A 240 4.05 16.75 17.15
N VAL A 241 5.20 17.36 17.44
CA VAL A 241 5.26 18.55 18.32
C VAL A 241 4.58 19.76 17.65
N VAL A 242 4.94 20.03 16.38
CA VAL A 242 4.33 21.14 15.62
C VAL A 242 2.84 20.94 15.47
N PHE A 243 2.40 19.72 15.13
CA PHE A 243 0.99 19.36 15.02
C PHE A 243 0.24 19.56 16.36
N GLY A 244 0.83 19.12 17.47
CA GLY A 244 0.27 19.33 18.81
C GLY A 244 0.11 20.80 19.17
N LEU A 245 1.10 21.65 18.84
CA LEU A 245 1.04 23.11 19.04
C LEU A 245 -0.06 23.75 18.19
N VAL A 246 -0.16 23.38 16.91
CA VAL A 246 -1.21 23.86 16.01
C VAL A 246 -2.60 23.45 16.52
N MET A 247 -2.77 22.18 16.91
CA MET A 247 -4.02 21.69 17.50
C MET A 247 -4.37 22.43 18.79
N GLY A 248 -3.39 22.67 19.67
CA GLY A 248 -3.58 23.43 20.89
C GLY A 248 -4.07 24.85 20.65
N TRP A 249 -3.44 25.53 19.70
CA TRP A 249 -3.73 26.92 19.38
C TRP A 249 -5.06 27.11 18.64
N PHE A 250 -5.30 26.33 17.59
CA PHE A 250 -6.45 26.56 16.71
C PHE A 250 -7.72 25.81 17.13
N PHE A 251 -7.62 24.72 17.90
CA PHE A 251 -8.77 23.90 18.26
C PHE A 251 -8.99 23.82 19.77
N ILE A 252 -7.98 23.51 20.59
CA ILE A 252 -8.19 23.32 22.03
C ILE A 252 -8.53 24.66 22.69
N ARG A 253 -7.72 25.70 22.44
CA ARG A 253 -7.95 27.01 23.06
C ARG A 253 -9.32 27.62 22.72
N PRO A 254 -9.79 27.64 21.46
CA PRO A 254 -11.13 28.14 21.12
C PRO A 254 -12.27 27.36 21.76
N VAL A 255 -12.16 26.04 21.90
CA VAL A 255 -13.20 25.21 22.55
C VAL A 255 -13.47 25.67 23.96
N PHE A 256 -12.44 26.00 24.73
CA PHE A 256 -12.61 26.48 26.10
C PHE A 256 -13.09 27.94 26.21
N SER A 257 -13.01 28.72 25.14
CA SER A 257 -13.55 30.07 25.06
C SER A 257 -15.00 30.14 24.57
N LEU A 258 -15.57 29.02 24.09
CA LEU A 258 -16.95 28.95 23.60
C LEU A 258 -17.95 29.05 24.80
N SER A 259 -19.03 29.77 24.60
CA SER A 259 -20.18 29.86 25.55
C SER A 259 -21.09 28.63 25.39
N ALA A 260 -20.49 27.43 25.43
CA ALA A 260 -21.18 26.15 25.33
C ALA A 260 -21.31 25.49 26.71
N PRO A 261 -22.26 24.57 26.93
CA PRO A 261 -22.35 23.77 28.14
C PRO A 261 -21.03 23.07 28.47
N ASP A 262 -20.70 22.96 29.74
CA ASP A 262 -19.42 22.40 30.19
C ASP A 262 -19.17 20.99 29.68
N SER A 263 -20.22 20.14 29.63
CA SER A 263 -20.14 18.78 29.08
C SER A 263 -19.64 18.76 27.64
N ILE A 264 -20.10 19.70 26.84
CA ILE A 264 -19.70 19.82 25.40
C ILE A 264 -18.25 20.30 25.31
N ARG A 265 -17.88 21.32 26.12
CA ARG A 265 -16.51 21.84 26.17
C ARG A 265 -15.51 20.76 26.58
N TYR A 266 -15.81 20.00 27.63
CA TYR A 266 -14.94 18.91 28.08
C TYR A 266 -14.85 17.76 27.06
N MET A 267 -15.96 17.39 26.42
CA MET A 267 -15.97 16.35 25.40
C MET A 267 -15.08 16.72 24.19
N PHE A 268 -15.28 17.91 23.62
CA PHE A 268 -14.45 18.37 22.49
C PHE A 268 -13.00 18.64 22.91
N GLY A 269 -12.79 19.23 24.11
CA GLY A 269 -11.46 19.43 24.65
C GLY A 269 -10.69 18.12 24.83
N ALA A 270 -11.33 17.09 25.38
CA ALA A 270 -10.72 15.76 25.51
C ALA A 270 -10.43 15.13 24.14
N PHE A 271 -11.36 15.23 23.19
CA PHE A 271 -11.16 14.73 21.83
C PHE A 271 -9.95 15.38 21.13
N PHE A 272 -9.88 16.70 21.09
CA PHE A 272 -8.76 17.40 20.45
C PHE A 272 -7.44 17.19 21.20
N THR A 273 -7.48 17.07 22.54
CA THR A 273 -6.29 16.76 23.33
C THR A 273 -5.77 15.35 23.00
N LEU A 274 -6.64 14.37 22.90
CA LEU A 274 -6.27 13.01 22.49
C LEU A 274 -5.66 12.99 21.09
N LEU A 275 -6.25 13.74 20.16
CA LEU A 275 -5.79 13.88 18.79
C LEU A 275 -4.40 14.56 18.71
N ALA A 276 -4.11 15.53 19.56
CA ALA A 276 -2.83 16.23 19.65
C ALA A 276 -1.74 15.41 20.34
N VAL A 277 -2.09 14.74 21.45
CA VAL A 277 -1.13 14.00 22.29
C VAL A 277 -0.84 12.60 21.74
N GLY A 278 -1.81 11.94 21.08
CA GLY A 278 -1.66 10.60 20.53
C GLY A 278 -0.45 10.43 19.60
N PRO A 279 -0.28 11.24 18.56
CA PRO A 279 0.89 11.20 17.69
C PRO A 279 2.21 11.43 18.43
N LEU A 280 2.22 12.36 19.41
CA LEU A 280 3.41 12.66 20.22
C LEU A 280 3.83 11.46 21.06
N LEU A 281 2.90 10.80 21.74
CA LEU A 281 3.18 9.57 22.50
C LEU A 281 3.65 8.44 21.58
N GLY A 282 3.05 8.29 20.39
CA GLY A 282 3.48 7.35 19.38
C GLY A 282 4.91 7.62 18.90
N ALA A 283 5.25 8.88 18.63
CA ALA A 283 6.59 9.30 18.24
C ALA A 283 7.62 9.04 19.36
N LEU A 284 7.29 9.40 20.60
CA LEU A 284 8.14 9.18 21.76
C LEU A 284 8.39 7.69 22.00
N LYS A 285 7.35 6.85 21.92
CA LYS A 285 7.47 5.40 22.03
C LYS A 285 8.41 4.86 20.96
N ARG A 286 8.26 5.24 19.69
CA ARG A 286 9.16 4.83 18.59
C ARG A 286 10.60 5.29 18.84
N PHE A 287 10.77 6.50 19.37
CA PHE A 287 12.08 7.03 19.70
C PHE A 287 12.77 6.27 20.82
N LEU A 288 12.05 5.87 21.87
CA LEU A 288 12.59 5.12 23.01
C LEU A 288 12.94 3.67 22.65
N LEU A 289 12.08 3.02 21.84
CA LEU A 289 12.25 1.61 21.46
C LEU A 289 13.28 1.36 20.35
N ARG A 290 13.79 2.40 19.70
CA ARG A 290 14.70 2.31 18.52
C ARG A 290 16.01 1.53 18.75
N LYS A 291 16.52 1.52 19.99
CA LYS A 291 17.83 0.88 20.31
C LYS A 291 17.77 -0.66 20.38
N THR A 292 16.57 -1.22 20.39
CA THR A 292 16.36 -2.66 20.60
C THR A 292 15.86 -3.38 19.34
N ARG A 293 15.81 -2.68 18.21
CA ARG A 293 15.37 -3.29 16.95
C ARG A 293 16.49 -4.03 16.26
N LEU A 294 16.23 -5.27 15.96
CA LEU A 294 17.13 -6.17 15.26
C LEU A 294 16.32 -6.96 14.23
N THR A 295 16.82 -7.00 13.00
CA THR A 295 16.26 -7.90 11.98
C THR A 295 17.19 -9.10 11.85
N ILE A 296 16.65 -10.28 12.06
CA ILE A 296 17.38 -11.55 11.90
C ILE A 296 16.81 -12.21 10.65
N VAL A 297 17.69 -12.50 9.70
CA VAL A 297 17.32 -13.24 8.48
C VAL A 297 18.00 -14.60 8.55
N THR A 298 17.19 -15.65 8.59
CA THR A 298 17.67 -17.03 8.54
C THR A 298 17.32 -17.64 7.21
N PHE A 299 18.28 -18.23 6.55
CA PHE A 299 18.04 -18.91 5.28
C PHE A 299 18.83 -20.21 5.20
N THR A 300 18.10 -21.22 4.74
CA THR A 300 18.59 -22.58 4.55
C THR A 300 18.09 -23.10 3.20
N PRO A 301 18.54 -24.23 2.69
CA PRO A 301 17.95 -24.85 1.50
C PRO A 301 16.46 -25.25 1.68
N ALA A 302 15.95 -25.29 2.92
CA ALA A 302 14.58 -25.69 3.24
C ALA A 302 13.63 -24.52 3.46
N PHE A 303 14.11 -23.42 4.06
CA PHE A 303 13.25 -22.27 4.38
C PHE A 303 14.05 -20.97 4.42
N PHE A 304 13.31 -19.88 4.24
CA PHE A 304 13.75 -18.50 4.41
C PHE A 304 12.87 -17.84 5.45
N SER A 305 13.47 -17.22 6.48
CA SER A 305 12.70 -16.51 7.50
C SER A 305 13.31 -15.15 7.82
N VAL A 306 12.42 -14.20 8.10
CA VAL A 306 12.79 -12.86 8.58
C VAL A 306 12.09 -12.63 9.90
N GLU A 307 12.87 -12.45 10.95
CA GLU A 307 12.41 -12.12 12.28
C GLU A 307 12.72 -10.65 12.58
N GLU A 308 11.70 -9.85 12.77
CA GLU A 308 11.83 -8.47 13.24
C GLU A 308 11.60 -8.44 14.75
N ARG A 309 12.65 -8.14 15.51
CA ARG A 309 12.58 -7.97 16.96
C ARG A 309 12.47 -6.49 17.31
N ASP A 310 11.45 -6.13 18.08
CA ASP A 310 11.23 -4.79 18.61
C ASP A 310 11.03 -4.89 20.14
N GLY A 311 12.13 -4.84 20.88
CA GLY A 311 12.10 -5.07 22.33
C GLY A 311 11.68 -6.50 22.67
N HIS A 312 10.48 -6.63 23.30
CA HIS A 312 9.92 -7.92 23.69
C HIS A 312 9.00 -8.55 22.63
N LYS A 313 8.73 -7.84 21.55
CA LYS A 313 7.90 -8.35 20.45
C LYS A 313 8.77 -8.86 19.33
N SER A 314 8.47 -10.07 18.86
CA SER A 314 9.07 -10.68 17.70
C SER A 314 7.98 -10.98 16.68
N ILE A 315 8.19 -10.56 15.44
CA ILE A 315 7.34 -10.89 14.31
C ILE A 315 8.19 -11.73 13.37
N VAL A 316 7.82 -12.98 13.22
CA VAL A 316 8.51 -13.92 12.32
C VAL A 316 7.65 -14.11 11.07
N LYS A 317 8.28 -13.96 9.91
CA LYS A 317 7.72 -14.30 8.61
C LYS A 317 8.58 -15.38 8.00
N GLU A 318 8.02 -16.54 7.78
CA GLU A 318 8.70 -17.70 7.21
C GLU A 318 8.12 -18.02 5.84
N ILE A 319 9.00 -18.29 4.89
CA ILE A 319 8.67 -18.67 3.51
C ILE A 319 9.42 -19.99 3.24
N PRO A 320 8.72 -21.10 2.97
CA PRO A 320 9.35 -22.31 2.49
C PRO A 320 10.19 -22.04 1.23
N ALA A 321 11.33 -22.70 1.09
CA ALA A 321 12.25 -22.43 -0.02
C ALA A 321 11.65 -22.80 -1.40
N ASP A 322 10.70 -23.73 -1.42
CA ASP A 322 9.92 -24.12 -2.59
C ASP A 322 8.77 -23.15 -2.92
N GLU A 323 8.36 -22.30 -1.99
CA GLU A 323 7.40 -21.22 -2.22
C GLU A 323 8.09 -19.87 -2.53
N LEU A 324 9.42 -19.78 -2.37
CA LEU A 324 10.15 -18.57 -2.69
C LEU A 324 10.30 -18.40 -4.21
N GLU A 325 9.58 -17.46 -4.78
CA GLU A 325 9.57 -17.22 -6.22
C GLU A 325 10.64 -16.24 -6.68
N ASP A 326 10.93 -15.22 -5.88
CA ASP A 326 11.95 -14.24 -6.26
C ASP A 326 12.66 -13.64 -5.05
N LEU A 327 13.91 -13.24 -5.28
CA LEU A 327 14.71 -12.46 -4.36
C LEU A 327 15.24 -11.25 -5.13
N ILE A 328 14.70 -10.09 -4.86
CA ILE A 328 14.93 -8.89 -5.66
C ILE A 328 15.78 -7.90 -4.89
N LEU A 329 16.85 -7.45 -5.52
CA LEU A 329 17.67 -6.34 -5.08
C LEU A 329 17.39 -5.14 -5.98
N PRO A 330 16.51 -4.19 -5.58
CA PRO A 330 16.25 -3.02 -6.40
C PRO A 330 17.46 -2.08 -6.39
N THR A 331 17.93 -1.72 -7.57
CA THR A 331 18.97 -0.70 -7.73
C THR A 331 18.34 0.67 -7.57
N ARG A 332 19.03 1.60 -6.90
CA ARG A 332 18.54 2.97 -6.72
C ARG A 332 18.17 3.68 -8.03
N LYS A 333 18.89 3.35 -9.12
CA LYS A 333 18.56 3.81 -10.48
C LYS A 333 17.22 3.25 -10.98
N ALA A 334 16.95 1.98 -10.74
CA ALA A 334 15.69 1.35 -11.14
C ALA A 334 14.49 1.96 -10.38
N MET A 335 14.63 2.23 -9.07
CA MET A 335 13.59 2.91 -8.30
C MET A 335 13.31 4.33 -8.79
N LEU A 336 14.32 5.07 -9.21
CA LEU A 336 14.13 6.43 -9.77
C LEU A 336 13.52 6.41 -11.17
N GLN A 337 13.82 5.38 -11.97
CA GLN A 337 13.21 5.18 -13.29
C GLN A 337 11.74 4.77 -13.19
N ASP A 338 11.35 3.99 -12.18
CA ASP A 338 9.96 3.60 -11.96
C ASP A 338 9.08 4.72 -11.42
N LEU A 339 9.63 5.67 -10.65
CA LEU A 339 8.90 6.89 -10.26
C LEU A 339 8.48 7.73 -11.48
N ASP A 340 9.27 7.72 -12.56
CA ASP A 340 8.90 8.35 -13.83
C ASP A 340 7.74 7.62 -14.55
N TYR A 341 7.58 6.29 -14.30
CA TYR A 341 6.55 5.46 -14.93
C TYR A 341 5.22 5.42 -14.16
N THR A 342 5.21 5.65 -12.85
CA THR A 342 4.02 5.44 -12.00
C THR A 342 3.00 6.57 -11.99
N GLY A 343 3.03 7.49 -12.92
CA GLY A 343 1.82 8.26 -13.18
C GLY A 343 1.90 9.77 -13.16
N MET A 344 3.07 10.32 -13.18
CA MET A 344 3.21 11.77 -13.26
C MET A 344 4.02 12.19 -14.49
N SER A 345 3.57 11.95 -15.63
CA SER A 345 3.76 12.74 -16.83
C SER A 345 3.90 11.95 -18.12
N ARG A 346 3.02 12.26 -19.00
CA ARG A 346 2.83 11.70 -20.33
C ARG A 346 3.87 12.14 -21.35
N LYS A 347 4.91 12.89 -20.95
CA LYS A 347 5.82 13.51 -21.94
C LYS A 347 7.14 13.91 -21.29
N GLN A 348 8.11 13.06 -21.22
CA GLN A 348 9.52 13.33 -21.55
C GLN A 348 10.45 12.26 -21.00
N PRO A 349 11.34 11.68 -21.83
CA PRO A 349 12.42 10.82 -21.37
C PRO A 349 13.38 11.61 -20.50
N LEU A 350 14.06 10.91 -19.56
CA LEU A 350 15.17 11.47 -18.80
C LEU A 350 16.08 12.25 -19.75
N GLY A 351 16.22 13.56 -19.52
CA GLY A 351 17.22 14.32 -20.24
C GLY A 351 18.62 13.77 -19.93
N ASP A 352 19.53 13.95 -20.83
CA ASP A 352 20.93 13.47 -20.83
C ASP A 352 21.76 13.75 -19.56
N THR A 353 21.21 14.49 -18.60
CA THR A 353 21.89 14.92 -17.38
C THR A 353 21.56 14.09 -16.12
N GLY A 354 20.69 13.06 -16.21
CA GLY A 354 20.38 12.16 -15.08
C GLY A 354 19.75 12.83 -13.86
N THR A 355 19.28 14.07 -13.96
CA THR A 355 18.59 14.76 -12.85
C THR A 355 17.09 14.53 -12.95
N PRO A 356 16.44 14.04 -11.86
CA PRO A 356 15.00 13.84 -11.86
C PRO A 356 14.28 15.18 -12.03
N ARG A 357 13.20 15.17 -12.83
CA ARG A 357 12.37 16.33 -13.11
C ARG A 357 10.96 16.13 -12.57
N MET A 358 10.31 17.23 -12.20
CA MET A 358 8.91 17.24 -11.80
C MET A 358 7.98 17.07 -13.03
N PRO A 359 6.68 16.70 -12.82
CA PRO A 359 5.71 16.53 -13.91
C PRO A 359 5.53 17.74 -14.81
N ASP A 360 5.83 18.94 -14.31
CA ASP A 360 5.82 20.22 -15.04
C ASP A 360 7.12 20.49 -15.83
N GLY A 361 8.05 19.50 -15.87
CA GLY A 361 9.33 19.59 -16.57
C GLY A 361 10.43 20.35 -15.82
N LYS A 362 10.14 20.94 -14.66
CA LYS A 362 11.11 21.65 -13.83
C LYS A 362 12.03 20.70 -13.07
N PRO A 363 13.28 21.06 -12.79
CA PRO A 363 14.15 20.22 -11.96
C PRO A 363 13.57 20.11 -10.55
N VAL A 364 13.66 18.90 -9.98
CA VAL A 364 13.22 18.66 -8.60
C VAL A 364 13.97 19.60 -7.64
N PRO A 365 13.27 20.37 -6.77
CA PRO A 365 13.90 21.27 -5.83
C PRO A 365 14.98 20.56 -5.01
N LYS A 366 16.12 21.23 -4.76
CA LYS A 366 17.25 20.68 -3.99
C LYS A 366 16.83 20.21 -2.60
N ILE A 367 15.84 20.84 -1.99
CA ILE A 367 15.25 20.48 -0.69
C ILE A 367 14.58 19.11 -0.81
N LEU A 368 13.78 18.87 -1.86
CA LEU A 368 13.09 17.60 -2.08
C LEU A 368 14.09 16.48 -2.39
N LEU A 369 15.13 16.77 -3.17
CA LEU A 369 16.26 15.84 -3.40
C LEU A 369 17.01 15.51 -2.10
N SER A 370 17.16 16.48 -1.20
CA SER A 370 17.78 16.26 0.11
C SER A 370 16.89 15.42 1.01
N LEU A 371 15.57 15.62 0.99
CA LEU A 371 14.60 14.81 1.70
C LEU A 371 14.54 13.37 1.13
N MET A 372 14.62 13.22 -0.19
CA MET A 372 14.71 11.89 -0.83
C MET A 372 16.01 11.16 -0.49
N LYS A 373 17.11 11.88 -0.23
CA LYS A 373 18.36 11.27 0.29
C LYS A 373 18.25 10.80 1.74
N LEU A 374 17.32 11.37 2.51
CA LEU A 374 17.02 10.95 3.89
C LEU A 374 16.09 9.72 3.93
N ALA A 375 15.41 9.41 2.83
CA ALA A 375 14.64 8.17 2.73
C ALA A 375 15.58 6.95 2.87
N PRO A 376 15.17 5.90 3.59
CA PRO A 376 15.95 4.67 3.68
C PRO A 376 16.19 4.11 2.28
N GLY A 377 17.42 3.68 2.03
CA GLY A 377 17.78 3.02 0.77
C GLY A 377 16.95 1.75 0.53
N PRO A 378 16.98 1.23 -0.70
CA PRO A 378 16.32 -0.02 -1.03
C PRO A 378 16.82 -1.14 -0.12
N GLY A 379 15.95 -2.12 0.16
CA GLY A 379 16.31 -3.36 0.83
C GLY A 379 16.22 -4.53 -0.13
N ILE A 380 16.58 -5.72 0.31
CA ILE A 380 16.32 -6.97 -0.41
C ILE A 380 14.88 -7.37 -0.16
N THR A 381 14.16 -7.74 -1.22
CA THR A 381 12.76 -8.16 -1.14
C THR A 381 12.63 -9.62 -1.55
N ALA A 382 12.16 -10.45 -0.63
CA ALA A 382 11.77 -11.83 -0.88
C ALA A 382 10.27 -11.86 -1.23
N VAL A 383 9.93 -12.57 -2.28
CA VAL A 383 8.57 -12.66 -2.85
C VAL A 383 8.12 -14.11 -2.88
N SER A 384 6.92 -14.35 -2.38
CA SER A 384 6.19 -15.61 -2.49
C SER A 384 4.72 -15.33 -2.77
N ASP A 385 3.92 -16.34 -3.11
CA ASP A 385 2.47 -16.21 -3.29
C ASP A 385 1.75 -15.60 -2.09
N ARG A 386 2.25 -15.88 -0.88
CA ARG A 386 1.57 -15.52 0.37
C ARG A 386 2.10 -14.25 1.00
N ALA A 387 3.35 -13.88 0.71
CA ALA A 387 4.01 -12.81 1.42
C ALA A 387 5.07 -12.11 0.59
N ILE A 388 5.20 -10.82 0.86
CA ILE A 388 6.34 -10.01 0.44
C ILE A 388 7.07 -9.54 1.70
N VAL A 389 8.36 -9.80 1.78
CA VAL A 389 9.19 -9.45 2.94
C VAL A 389 10.39 -8.66 2.48
N THR A 390 10.53 -7.41 2.96
CA THR A 390 11.68 -6.57 2.63
C THR A 390 12.54 -6.38 3.88
N PHE A 391 13.85 -6.63 3.77
CA PHE A 391 14.82 -6.49 4.85
C PHE A 391 16.08 -5.78 4.37
N GLY A 392 16.94 -5.38 5.30
CA GLY A 392 18.22 -4.71 4.98
C GLY A 392 18.07 -3.26 4.48
N ARG A 393 16.91 -2.61 4.66
CA ARG A 393 16.72 -1.21 4.26
C ARG A 393 17.72 -0.29 4.96
N GLY A 394 18.46 0.49 4.17
CA GLY A 394 19.44 1.45 4.68
C GLY A 394 20.85 0.88 4.86
N LEU A 395 21.08 -0.38 4.49
CA LEU A 395 22.42 -0.93 4.32
C LEU A 395 23.07 -0.36 3.03
N PRO A 396 24.41 -0.29 2.97
CA PRO A 396 25.15 0.05 1.77
C PRO A 396 24.85 -0.91 0.61
N GLU A 397 24.84 -0.43 -0.63
CA GLU A 397 24.56 -1.24 -1.81
C GLU A 397 25.51 -2.45 -1.99
N PRO A 398 26.85 -2.33 -1.74
CA PRO A 398 27.75 -3.47 -1.80
C PRO A 398 27.41 -4.58 -0.78
N GLU A 399 26.99 -4.20 0.42
CA GLU A 399 26.58 -5.13 1.47
C GLU A 399 25.28 -5.86 1.11
N LEU A 400 24.31 -5.13 0.56
CA LEU A 400 23.07 -5.72 0.05
C LEU A 400 23.34 -6.69 -1.11
N ALA A 401 24.25 -6.34 -2.02
CA ALA A 401 24.61 -7.20 -3.15
C ALA A 401 25.27 -8.50 -2.67
N TYR A 402 26.17 -8.42 -1.67
CA TYR A 402 26.79 -9.59 -1.05
C TYR A 402 25.77 -10.50 -0.38
N ILE A 403 24.89 -9.94 0.46
CA ILE A 403 23.83 -10.68 1.16
C ILE A 403 22.88 -11.33 0.14
N HIS A 404 22.46 -10.61 -0.88
CA HIS A 404 21.60 -11.12 -1.92
C HIS A 404 22.24 -12.31 -2.66
N GLY A 405 23.52 -12.18 -3.05
CA GLY A 405 24.26 -13.28 -3.70
C GLY A 405 24.39 -14.51 -2.79
N LEU A 406 24.68 -14.30 -1.50
CA LEU A 406 24.83 -15.38 -0.51
C LEU A 406 23.52 -16.16 -0.33
N ILE A 407 22.39 -15.47 -0.21
CA ILE A 407 21.08 -16.10 -0.08
C ILE A 407 20.75 -16.90 -1.34
N ARG A 408 20.94 -16.33 -2.53
CA ARG A 408 20.66 -17.03 -3.81
C ARG A 408 21.50 -18.28 -3.98
N LYS A 409 22.80 -18.22 -3.64
CA LYS A 409 23.69 -19.38 -3.69
C LYS A 409 23.23 -20.50 -2.77
N THR A 410 22.86 -20.17 -1.54
CA THR A 410 22.39 -21.15 -0.55
C THR A 410 21.08 -21.82 -0.97
N ILE A 411 20.10 -21.03 -1.48
CA ILE A 411 18.81 -21.55 -1.94
C ILE A 411 18.98 -22.42 -3.19
N ALA A 412 19.91 -22.07 -4.09
CA ALA A 412 20.23 -22.89 -5.24
C ALA A 412 20.87 -24.25 -4.86
N GLY A 413 21.36 -24.40 -3.63
CA GLY A 413 22.02 -25.60 -3.14
C GLY A 413 23.43 -25.78 -3.72
N GLN A 414 24.14 -24.69 -3.99
CA GLN A 414 25.48 -24.65 -4.56
C GLN A 414 26.55 -24.18 -3.55
#